data_e9ef3f8343c99efd78e7ec67cda286d6
#
_entry.id   e9ef3f8343c99efd78e7ec67cda286d6
#
_cell.length_a   1.000
_cell.length_b   1.000
_cell.length_c   1.000
_cell.angle_alpha   90.00
_cell.angle_beta   90.00
_cell.angle_gamma   90.00
#
_symmetry.space_group_name_H-M   'P 1'
#
loop_
_entity.id
_entity.type
_entity.pdbx_description
1 polymer ?
#
loop_
_entity_poly.entity_id
_entity_poly.type
_entity_poly.pdbx_seq_one_letter_code
_entity_poly.pdbx_strand_id
1 'polypeptide(L)'
;MSSFPKLVVHTKKIEHNARVMVDLCAKNGVTVSGVIKGASGLLPVCNAFRKGGVSSLSSSRMPQLRAIKEIWPDQETLLLRIPMMCELDEVIRYADVSLESDVETLKALDARCLALGRTHRVILMVDLGDLREGFFEDDDLYAAAKLVEDAKGLVLEGIGTNLGCYGSIEPDAKNLGRLCSQAEHIESMIGRKLAVVSGGSTTSIPLLLDGTMPKGVNQLRVGTEVLMLDEEKDHHFEVPGIYGDAFTLEAQLIEKRRKATFPIGTLSVDAFGNKPHYVDRGRRIRGLIAVGRQDVGDMTQLHPQDERIKVYGGSSDHTILDLEDCADDYAIGDIVSFTMDYENLMHSSLSPYVAKEFVDD
;
A
#
# COMPACT_ATOMS: atom_id res chain seq x y z
N MET A 1 10.37 -27.63 7.39
CA MET A 1 11.26 -27.53 6.22
C MET A 1 11.11 -26.12 5.71
N SER A 2 12.19 -25.34 5.62
CA SER A 2 12.14 -24.04 4.98
C SER A 2 11.89 -24.26 3.49
N SER A 3 10.78 -23.77 2.97
CA SER A 3 10.51 -23.78 1.53
C SER A 3 11.01 -22.46 0.93
N PHE A 4 11.62 -22.54 -0.24
CA PHE A 4 11.96 -21.38 -1.06
C PHE A 4 11.08 -21.42 -2.32
N PRO A 5 10.78 -20.26 -2.93
CA PRO A 5 11.13 -18.91 -2.48
C PRO A 5 10.44 -18.54 -1.17
N LYS A 6 11.01 -17.61 -0.40
CA LYS A 6 10.39 -17.11 0.82
C LYS A 6 10.55 -15.60 0.97
N LEU A 7 9.55 -14.99 1.59
CA LEU A 7 9.54 -13.61 2.03
C LEU A 7 9.84 -13.59 3.53
N VAL A 8 11.02 -13.07 3.89
CA VAL A 8 11.41 -12.81 5.28
C VAL A 8 10.85 -11.46 5.69
N VAL A 9 10.14 -11.42 6.80
CA VAL A 9 9.43 -10.23 7.30
C VAL A 9 9.95 -9.87 8.69
N HIS A 10 10.66 -8.74 8.79
CA HIS A 10 11.24 -8.22 10.03
C HIS A 10 10.20 -7.40 10.80
N THR A 11 9.42 -8.05 11.65
CA THR A 11 8.27 -7.44 12.33
C THR A 11 8.67 -6.30 13.26
N LYS A 12 9.85 -6.33 13.86
CA LYS A 12 10.37 -5.25 14.72
C LYS A 12 10.75 -4.01 13.94
N LYS A 13 11.29 -4.17 12.72
CA LYS A 13 11.56 -3.02 11.85
C LYS A 13 10.26 -2.33 11.43
N ILE A 14 9.23 -3.09 11.09
CA ILE A 14 7.89 -2.55 10.76
C ILE A 14 7.27 -1.85 11.98
N GLU A 15 7.34 -2.43 13.19
CA GLU A 15 6.86 -1.80 14.43
C GLU A 15 7.59 -0.48 14.68
N HIS A 16 8.91 -0.46 14.48
CA HIS A 16 9.72 0.75 14.62
C HIS A 16 9.32 1.82 13.59
N ASN A 17 9.25 1.46 12.30
CA ASN A 17 8.86 2.38 11.24
C ASN A 17 7.47 3.00 11.49
N ALA A 18 6.50 2.16 11.90
CA ALA A 18 5.17 2.65 12.25
C ALA A 18 5.22 3.66 13.41
N ARG A 19 6.05 3.43 14.42
CA ARG A 19 6.24 4.36 15.55
C ARG A 19 6.87 5.67 15.10
N VAL A 20 7.91 5.62 14.27
CA VAL A 20 8.55 6.83 13.70
C VAL A 20 7.52 7.66 12.94
N MET A 21 6.70 7.02 12.12
CA MET A 21 5.65 7.71 11.35
C MET A 21 4.56 8.32 12.25
N VAL A 22 4.13 7.57 13.29
CA VAL A 22 3.15 8.08 14.26
C VAL A 22 3.71 9.29 15.01
N ASP A 23 4.96 9.23 15.45
CA ASP A 23 5.61 10.33 16.18
C ASP A 23 5.82 11.57 15.30
N LEU A 24 6.16 11.38 14.00
CA LEU A 24 6.28 12.47 13.03
C LEU A 24 4.94 13.18 12.82
N CYS A 25 3.88 12.40 12.56
CA CYS A 25 2.54 12.93 12.34
C CYS A 25 1.99 13.62 13.60
N ALA A 26 2.17 13.03 14.78
CA ALA A 26 1.67 13.56 16.05
C ALA A 26 2.24 14.94 16.38
N LYS A 27 3.51 15.24 16.02
CA LYS A 27 4.11 16.59 16.18
C LYS A 27 3.35 17.67 15.42
N ASN A 28 2.61 17.29 14.39
CA ASN A 28 1.78 18.19 13.56
C ASN A 28 0.28 18.07 13.87
N GLY A 29 -0.11 17.33 14.92
CA GLY A 29 -1.52 17.10 15.28
C GLY A 29 -2.25 16.16 14.32
N VAL A 30 -1.51 15.33 13.57
CA VAL A 30 -2.04 14.40 12.57
C VAL A 30 -1.97 12.98 13.12
N THR A 31 -3.04 12.22 12.98
CA THR A 31 -3.10 10.79 13.30
C THR A 31 -2.75 9.93 12.09
N VAL A 32 -2.28 8.71 12.34
CA VAL A 32 -1.92 7.77 11.28
C VAL A 32 -2.90 6.60 11.24
N SER A 33 -3.58 6.44 10.10
CA SER A 33 -4.27 5.21 9.75
C SER A 33 -3.30 4.31 8.98
N GLY A 34 -2.95 3.16 9.55
CA GLY A 34 -1.94 2.26 8.99
C GLY A 34 -2.48 1.43 7.83
N VAL A 35 -1.93 1.59 6.63
CA VAL A 35 -2.40 0.92 5.41
C VAL A 35 -1.66 -0.40 5.21
N ILE A 36 -2.35 -1.53 5.44
CA ILE A 36 -1.74 -2.87 5.44
C ILE A 36 -1.91 -3.64 4.13
N LYS A 37 -2.53 -3.03 3.11
CA LYS A 37 -2.82 -3.72 1.83
C LYS A 37 -1.55 -4.14 1.08
N GLY A 38 -0.45 -3.37 1.18
CA GLY A 38 0.81 -3.66 0.50
C GLY A 38 1.44 -5.00 0.94
N ALA A 39 1.29 -5.35 2.22
CA ALA A 39 1.69 -6.64 2.75
C ALA A 39 0.51 -7.63 2.85
N SER A 40 -0.50 -7.50 1.96
CA SER A 40 -1.66 -8.39 1.84
C SER A 40 -2.41 -8.68 3.15
N GLY A 41 -2.30 -7.80 4.15
CA GLY A 41 -2.95 -7.96 5.45
C GLY A 41 -2.38 -9.11 6.28
N LEU A 42 -1.12 -9.49 6.10
CA LEU A 42 -0.44 -10.48 6.93
C LEU A 42 -0.56 -10.10 8.40
N LEU A 43 -1.13 -10.95 9.23
CA LEU A 43 -1.46 -10.63 10.62
C LEU A 43 -0.27 -10.22 11.49
N PRO A 44 0.94 -10.82 11.36
CA PRO A 44 2.10 -10.32 12.08
C PRO A 44 2.50 -8.89 11.68
N VAL A 45 2.33 -8.51 10.40
CA VAL A 45 2.53 -7.13 9.91
C VAL A 45 1.48 -6.20 10.51
N CYS A 46 0.18 -6.60 10.48
CA CYS A 46 -0.89 -5.84 11.12
C CYS A 46 -0.60 -5.59 12.60
N ASN A 47 -0.10 -6.61 13.31
CA ASN A 47 0.28 -6.48 14.71
C ASN A 47 1.46 -5.52 14.93
N ALA A 48 2.44 -5.50 14.02
CA ALA A 48 3.56 -4.56 14.06
C ALA A 48 3.06 -3.11 13.91
N PHE A 49 2.18 -2.84 12.96
CA PHE A 49 1.52 -1.52 12.83
C PHE A 49 0.80 -1.10 14.11
N ARG A 50 0.00 -2.02 14.70
CA ARG A 50 -0.71 -1.76 15.97
C ARG A 50 0.26 -1.39 17.10
N LYS A 51 1.31 -2.18 17.27
CA LYS A 51 2.34 -1.93 18.30
C LYS A 51 3.11 -0.64 18.04
N GLY A 52 3.25 -0.22 16.78
CA GLY A 52 3.80 1.06 16.38
C GLY A 52 2.90 2.26 16.73
N GLY A 53 1.63 2.03 17.10
CA GLY A 53 0.74 3.06 17.62
C GLY A 53 -0.18 3.71 16.58
N VAL A 54 -0.40 3.07 15.41
CA VAL A 54 -1.37 3.61 14.43
C VAL A 54 -2.78 3.64 15.03
N SER A 55 -3.56 4.67 14.68
CA SER A 55 -4.91 4.87 15.21
C SER A 55 -5.92 3.83 14.69
N SER A 56 -5.75 3.42 13.43
CA SER A 56 -6.59 2.41 12.77
C SER A 56 -5.77 1.56 11.80
N LEU A 57 -6.29 0.38 11.44
CA LEU A 57 -5.75 -0.45 10.36
C LEU A 57 -6.64 -0.33 9.13
N SER A 58 -6.04 -0.04 7.99
CA SER A 58 -6.75 0.29 6.76
C SER A 58 -6.42 -0.67 5.63
N SER A 59 -7.45 -1.16 4.96
CA SER A 59 -7.31 -1.99 3.76
C SER A 59 -8.38 -1.70 2.73
N SER A 60 -8.09 -2.01 1.46
CA SER A 60 -9.06 -2.03 0.38
C SER A 60 -9.75 -3.40 0.20
N ARG A 61 -9.53 -4.36 1.10
CA ARG A 61 -10.01 -5.75 0.98
C ARG A 61 -10.74 -6.18 2.25
N MET A 62 -12.06 -6.45 2.13
CA MET A 62 -12.89 -6.88 3.26
C MET A 62 -12.36 -8.14 3.98
N PRO A 63 -11.84 -9.19 3.28
CA PRO A 63 -11.28 -10.34 3.98
C PRO A 63 -10.13 -10.00 4.93
N GLN A 64 -9.33 -8.96 4.63
CA GLN A 64 -8.24 -8.52 5.51
C GLN A 64 -8.79 -7.81 6.75
N LEU A 65 -9.77 -6.91 6.60
CA LEU A 65 -10.43 -6.22 7.73
C LEU A 65 -11.17 -7.21 8.63
N ARG A 66 -11.85 -8.19 8.03
CA ARG A 66 -12.50 -9.28 8.76
C ARG A 66 -11.49 -10.05 9.62
N ALA A 67 -10.38 -10.49 9.05
CA ALA A 67 -9.33 -11.23 9.78
C ALA A 67 -8.77 -10.41 10.96
N ILE A 68 -8.62 -9.09 10.79
CA ILE A 68 -8.19 -8.17 11.86
C ILE A 68 -9.24 -8.15 12.98
N LYS A 69 -10.52 -7.94 12.65
CA LYS A 69 -11.61 -7.84 13.63
C LYS A 69 -11.85 -9.15 14.38
N GLU A 70 -11.65 -10.30 13.75
CA GLU A 70 -11.78 -11.61 14.39
C GLU A 70 -10.71 -11.83 15.47
N ILE A 71 -9.52 -11.24 15.32
CA ILE A 71 -8.40 -11.38 16.29
C ILE A 71 -8.35 -10.21 17.27
N TRP A 72 -8.60 -8.99 16.79
CA TRP A 72 -8.56 -7.76 17.59
C TRP A 72 -9.88 -6.98 17.42
N PRO A 73 -10.95 -7.38 18.09
CA PRO A 73 -12.29 -6.77 17.94
C PRO A 73 -12.30 -5.25 18.21
N ASP A 74 -11.45 -4.79 19.13
CA ASP A 74 -11.38 -3.38 19.53
C ASP A 74 -10.48 -2.53 18.62
N GLN A 75 -9.74 -3.15 17.67
CA GLN A 75 -8.93 -2.42 16.73
C GLN A 75 -9.81 -1.70 15.72
N GLU A 76 -9.68 -0.38 15.62
CA GLU A 76 -10.38 0.38 14.59
C GLU A 76 -9.90 -0.02 13.19
N THR A 77 -10.86 -0.19 12.27
CA THR A 77 -10.63 -0.60 10.89
C THR A 77 -11.27 0.37 9.91
N LEU A 78 -10.55 0.67 8.82
CA LEU A 78 -11.01 1.58 7.77
C LEU A 78 -10.97 0.87 6.40
N LEU A 79 -12.10 0.85 5.69
CA LEU A 79 -12.17 0.39 4.31
C LEU A 79 -11.75 1.52 3.36
N LEU A 80 -10.65 1.31 2.61
CA LEU A 80 -10.00 2.32 1.76
C LEU A 80 -10.60 2.46 0.35
N ARG A 81 -11.52 1.62 -0.05
CA ARG A 81 -12.23 1.76 -1.32
C ARG A 81 -13.73 1.87 -1.09
N ILE A 82 -14.42 2.43 -2.07
CA ILE A 82 -15.88 2.48 -2.05
C ILE A 82 -16.41 1.05 -1.96
N PRO A 83 -17.34 0.75 -1.05
CA PRO A 83 -17.93 -0.57 -0.90
C PRO A 83 -18.64 -1.05 -2.17
N MET A 84 -18.54 -2.35 -2.43
CA MET A 84 -19.42 -2.98 -3.43
C MET A 84 -20.80 -3.22 -2.80
N MET A 85 -21.86 -3.09 -3.59
CA MET A 85 -23.25 -3.33 -3.12
C MET A 85 -23.43 -4.74 -2.53
N CYS A 86 -22.69 -5.74 -3.02
CA CYS A 86 -22.78 -7.12 -2.55
C CYS A 86 -22.06 -7.39 -1.20
N GLU A 87 -21.25 -6.45 -0.70
CA GLU A 87 -20.48 -6.64 0.53
C GLU A 87 -20.90 -5.73 1.70
N LEU A 88 -21.97 -4.94 1.56
CA LEU A 88 -22.40 -3.96 2.58
C LEU A 88 -22.58 -4.57 3.97
N ASP A 89 -23.06 -5.81 4.06
CA ASP A 89 -23.19 -6.50 5.35
C ASP A 89 -21.85 -6.78 6.01
N GLU A 90 -20.84 -7.13 5.23
CA GLU A 90 -19.48 -7.34 5.74
C GLU A 90 -18.84 -6.00 6.13
N VAL A 91 -19.07 -4.95 5.34
CA VAL A 91 -18.60 -3.59 5.66
C VAL A 91 -19.15 -3.15 7.01
N ILE A 92 -20.47 -3.23 7.23
CA ILE A 92 -21.09 -2.85 8.49
C ILE A 92 -20.60 -3.69 9.69
N ARG A 93 -20.14 -4.93 9.45
CA ARG A 93 -19.67 -5.83 10.52
C ARG A 93 -18.20 -5.67 10.85
N TYR A 94 -17.34 -5.43 9.84
CA TYR A 94 -15.90 -5.57 9.95
C TYR A 94 -15.10 -4.31 9.58
N ALA A 95 -15.76 -3.25 9.09
CA ALA A 95 -15.19 -1.93 8.96
C ALA A 95 -15.89 -0.98 9.94
N ASP A 96 -15.13 -0.25 10.75
CA ASP A 96 -15.68 0.78 11.62
C ASP A 96 -15.97 2.06 10.83
N VAL A 97 -15.19 2.29 9.77
CA VAL A 97 -15.29 3.45 8.88
C VAL A 97 -15.12 2.98 7.44
N SER A 98 -15.84 3.57 6.49
CA SER A 98 -15.56 3.39 5.04
C SER A 98 -15.36 4.72 4.33
N LEU A 99 -14.57 4.70 3.25
CA LEU A 99 -14.45 5.82 2.32
C LEU A 99 -15.58 5.73 1.30
N GLU A 100 -16.27 6.85 1.06
CA GLU A 100 -17.46 6.91 0.22
C GLU A 100 -17.37 8.07 -0.79
N SER A 101 -17.86 7.86 -2.01
CA SER A 101 -17.96 8.90 -3.03
C SER A 101 -19.15 8.73 -3.98
N ASP A 102 -20.09 7.88 -3.62
CA ASP A 102 -21.25 7.59 -4.45
C ASP A 102 -22.55 7.65 -3.63
N VAL A 103 -23.52 8.42 -4.10
CA VAL A 103 -24.79 8.67 -3.41
C VAL A 103 -25.66 7.42 -3.32
N GLU A 104 -25.65 6.57 -4.33
CA GLU A 104 -26.46 5.35 -4.33
C GLU A 104 -25.88 4.32 -3.34
N THR A 105 -24.54 4.25 -3.24
CA THR A 105 -23.86 3.44 -2.23
C THR A 105 -24.18 3.93 -0.83
N LEU A 106 -24.15 5.24 -0.57
CA LEU A 106 -24.52 5.84 0.71
C LEU A 106 -25.97 5.49 1.11
N LYS A 107 -26.93 5.63 0.19
CA LYS A 107 -28.34 5.27 0.44
C LYS A 107 -28.51 3.78 0.74
N ALA A 108 -27.83 2.92 -0.01
CA ALA A 108 -27.91 1.47 0.20
C ALA A 108 -27.27 1.08 1.56
N LEU A 109 -26.15 1.71 1.93
CA LEU A 109 -25.48 1.50 3.20
C LEU A 109 -26.36 1.94 4.37
N ASP A 110 -27.00 3.13 4.29
CA ASP A 110 -27.96 3.60 5.31
C ASP A 110 -29.10 2.60 5.49
N ALA A 111 -29.77 2.24 4.40
CA ALA A 111 -30.87 1.28 4.44
C ALA A 111 -30.44 -0.07 5.06
N ARG A 112 -29.24 -0.51 4.76
CA ARG A 112 -28.71 -1.77 5.28
C ARG A 112 -28.34 -1.68 6.76
N CYS A 113 -27.76 -0.56 7.20
CA CYS A 113 -27.50 -0.25 8.60
C CYS A 113 -28.80 -0.30 9.41
N LEU A 114 -29.85 0.36 8.93
CA LEU A 114 -31.17 0.35 9.59
C LEU A 114 -31.76 -1.06 9.68
N ALA A 115 -31.67 -1.84 8.62
CA ALA A 115 -32.14 -3.22 8.60
C ALA A 115 -31.40 -4.13 9.60
N LEU A 116 -30.11 -3.83 9.87
CA LEU A 116 -29.29 -4.56 10.83
C LEU A 116 -29.32 -3.96 12.25
N GLY A 117 -30.02 -2.85 12.47
CA GLY A 117 -30.07 -2.13 13.76
C GLY A 117 -28.70 -1.58 14.18
N ARG A 118 -27.89 -1.14 13.22
CA ARG A 118 -26.53 -0.63 13.42
C ARG A 118 -26.37 0.77 12.82
N THR A 119 -25.29 1.43 13.19
CA THR A 119 -24.82 2.65 12.53
C THR A 119 -23.44 2.39 11.94
N HIS A 120 -23.07 3.13 10.89
CA HIS A 120 -21.75 3.04 10.24
C HIS A 120 -21.17 4.43 10.00
N ARG A 121 -19.87 4.61 10.26
CA ARG A 121 -19.16 5.88 10.06
C ARG A 121 -18.61 5.96 8.65
N VAL A 122 -18.75 7.11 8.02
CA VAL A 122 -18.29 7.34 6.64
C VAL A 122 -17.41 8.58 6.54
N ILE A 123 -16.39 8.52 5.69
CA ILE A 123 -15.56 9.64 5.25
C ILE A 123 -15.89 9.87 3.77
N LEU A 124 -16.42 11.05 3.43
CA LEU A 124 -16.67 11.39 2.03
C LEU A 124 -15.36 11.77 1.34
N MET A 125 -15.09 11.12 0.21
CA MET A 125 -13.88 11.38 -0.56
C MET A 125 -14.09 12.54 -1.52
N VAL A 126 -13.08 13.40 -1.60
CA VAL A 126 -13.03 14.54 -2.52
C VAL A 126 -11.93 14.29 -3.55
N ASP A 127 -12.28 14.37 -4.82
CA ASP A 127 -11.32 14.35 -5.91
C ASP A 127 -10.74 15.76 -6.13
N LEU A 128 -9.50 15.94 -5.75
CA LEU A 128 -8.76 17.20 -5.91
C LEU A 128 -7.93 17.24 -7.21
N GLY A 129 -8.26 16.38 -8.18
CA GLY A 129 -7.62 16.35 -9.49
C GLY A 129 -6.85 15.07 -9.82
N ASP A 130 -6.79 14.08 -8.92
CA ASP A 130 -6.18 12.78 -9.19
C ASP A 130 -7.06 11.90 -10.10
N LEU A 131 -8.33 12.26 -10.28
CA LEU A 131 -9.32 11.67 -11.20
C LEU A 131 -9.53 10.16 -10.97
N ARG A 132 -9.54 9.73 -9.72
CA ARG A 132 -9.80 8.32 -9.36
C ARG A 132 -11.14 8.17 -8.66
N GLU A 133 -11.21 8.39 -7.33
CA GLU A 133 -12.45 8.37 -6.57
C GLU A 133 -12.62 9.69 -5.81
N GLY A 134 -13.86 10.11 -5.63
CA GLY A 134 -14.20 11.31 -4.88
C GLY A 134 -15.25 12.15 -5.59
N PHE A 135 -15.95 12.97 -4.82
CA PHE A 135 -16.80 14.02 -5.35
C PHE A 135 -15.91 15.09 -5.97
N PHE A 136 -16.14 15.36 -7.28
CA PHE A 136 -15.34 16.33 -8.02
C PHE A 136 -15.91 17.76 -7.90
N GLU A 137 -17.24 17.88 -7.95
CA GLU A 137 -17.93 19.14 -7.78
C GLU A 137 -18.30 19.39 -6.32
N ASP A 138 -18.10 20.62 -5.85
CA ASP A 138 -18.35 21.00 -4.45
C ASP A 138 -19.83 20.83 -4.09
N ASP A 139 -20.76 21.17 -4.99
CA ASP A 139 -22.21 21.04 -4.76
C ASP A 139 -22.62 19.58 -4.53
N ASP A 140 -22.04 18.63 -5.25
CA ASP A 140 -22.30 17.20 -5.07
C ASP A 140 -21.77 16.70 -3.73
N LEU A 141 -20.56 17.14 -3.34
CA LEU A 141 -20.00 16.85 -2.02
C LEU A 141 -20.89 17.36 -0.89
N TYR A 142 -21.34 18.61 -0.99
CA TYR A 142 -22.19 19.23 0.04
C TYR A 142 -23.56 18.58 0.11
N ALA A 143 -24.15 18.21 -1.02
CA ALA A 143 -25.40 17.46 -1.07
C ALA A 143 -25.24 16.07 -0.42
N ALA A 144 -24.12 15.37 -0.68
CA ALA A 144 -23.81 14.07 -0.08
C ALA A 144 -23.59 14.21 1.45
N ALA A 145 -22.87 15.24 1.89
CA ALA A 145 -22.67 15.52 3.31
C ALA A 145 -24.01 15.74 4.04
N LYS A 146 -24.90 16.52 3.44
CA LYS A 146 -26.25 16.74 3.96
C LYS A 146 -27.08 15.45 4.00
N LEU A 147 -26.99 14.62 2.96
CA LEU A 147 -27.68 13.32 2.91
C LEU A 147 -27.20 12.41 4.05
N VAL A 148 -25.89 12.34 4.29
CA VAL A 148 -25.33 11.51 5.39
C VAL A 148 -25.73 12.06 6.76
N GLU A 149 -25.72 13.40 6.95
CA GLU A 149 -26.11 14.00 8.23
C GLU A 149 -27.60 13.78 8.55
N ASP A 150 -28.46 13.74 7.53
CA ASP A 150 -29.90 13.46 7.70
C ASP A 150 -30.20 11.94 7.81
N ALA A 151 -29.26 11.07 7.45
CA ALA A 151 -29.38 9.62 7.51
C ALA A 151 -29.43 9.13 8.98
N LYS A 152 -30.12 8.01 9.22
CA LYS A 152 -30.23 7.43 10.56
C LYS A 152 -29.29 6.27 10.83
N GLY A 153 -28.82 5.64 9.77
CA GLY A 153 -27.88 4.52 9.83
C GLY A 153 -26.43 4.94 9.58
N LEU A 154 -26.19 6.19 9.16
CA LEU A 154 -24.85 6.69 8.87
C LEU A 154 -24.43 7.78 9.85
N VAL A 155 -23.12 7.94 10.00
CA VAL A 155 -22.50 9.03 10.75
C VAL A 155 -21.42 9.64 9.87
N LEU A 156 -21.54 10.93 9.55
CA LEU A 156 -20.51 11.67 8.82
C LEU A 156 -19.32 11.89 9.75
N GLU A 157 -18.28 11.08 9.60
CA GLU A 157 -17.03 11.17 10.36
C GLU A 157 -16.17 12.33 9.85
N GLY A 158 -16.12 12.50 8.53
CA GLY A 158 -15.30 13.52 7.94
C GLY A 158 -15.27 13.50 6.43
N ILE A 159 -14.28 14.22 5.89
CA ILE A 159 -13.93 14.18 4.48
C ILE A 159 -12.47 13.81 4.29
N GLY A 160 -12.11 13.37 3.09
CA GLY A 160 -10.72 13.02 2.77
C GLY A 160 -10.44 13.10 1.29
N THR A 161 -9.16 13.06 0.94
CA THR A 161 -8.71 12.98 -0.45
C THR A 161 -7.68 11.88 -0.63
N ASN A 162 -7.37 11.56 -1.87
CA ASN A 162 -6.21 10.75 -2.22
C ASN A 162 -5.53 11.37 -3.44
N LEU A 163 -4.24 11.59 -3.35
CA LEU A 163 -3.40 12.18 -4.39
C LEU A 163 -2.16 11.30 -4.60
N GLY A 164 -1.47 11.49 -5.73
CA GLY A 164 -0.26 10.75 -6.05
C GLY A 164 -0.49 9.29 -6.46
N CYS A 165 -1.68 8.94 -6.93
CA CYS A 165 -1.98 7.56 -7.37
C CYS A 165 -2.23 7.49 -8.88
N TYR A 166 -3.47 7.64 -9.33
CA TYR A 166 -3.84 7.51 -10.75
C TYR A 166 -3.40 8.72 -11.56
N GLY A 167 -3.75 9.92 -11.10
CA GLY A 167 -3.42 11.19 -11.78
C GLY A 167 -2.01 11.70 -11.50
N SER A 168 -1.28 11.06 -10.59
CA SER A 168 0.06 11.47 -10.17
C SER A 168 0.11 12.93 -9.70
N ILE A 169 -0.99 13.42 -9.10
CA ILE A 169 -1.07 14.78 -8.57
C ILE A 169 -0.32 14.84 -7.24
N GLU A 170 0.68 15.70 -7.17
CA GLU A 170 1.44 15.92 -5.95
C GLU A 170 0.60 16.68 -4.90
N PRO A 171 0.54 16.19 -3.63
CA PRO A 171 -0.07 16.93 -2.54
C PRO A 171 0.68 18.24 -2.28
N ASP A 172 -0.06 19.32 -2.16
CA ASP A 172 0.48 20.65 -1.82
C ASP A 172 -0.43 21.42 -0.84
N ALA A 173 0.09 22.51 -0.30
CA ALA A 173 -0.68 23.35 0.62
C ALA A 173 -1.94 23.96 -0.02
N LYS A 174 -2.00 24.10 -1.34
CA LYS A 174 -3.16 24.66 -2.06
C LYS A 174 -4.27 23.63 -2.18
N ASN A 175 -3.97 22.41 -2.68
CA ASN A 175 -5.00 21.36 -2.86
C ASN A 175 -5.51 20.86 -1.51
N LEU A 176 -4.64 20.63 -0.51
CA LEU A 176 -5.08 20.26 0.84
C LEU A 176 -5.73 21.45 1.59
N GLY A 177 -5.35 22.70 1.29
CA GLY A 177 -6.05 23.89 1.76
C GLY A 177 -7.49 23.97 1.24
N ARG A 178 -7.74 23.59 -0.03
CA ARG A 178 -9.10 23.46 -0.58
C ARG A 178 -9.90 22.40 0.20
N LEU A 179 -9.32 21.23 0.51
CA LEU A 179 -9.97 20.23 1.34
C LEU A 179 -10.40 20.77 2.70
N CYS A 180 -9.50 21.53 3.35
CA CYS A 180 -9.81 22.17 4.64
C CYS A 180 -10.97 23.18 4.51
N SER A 181 -11.00 23.98 3.45
CA SER A 181 -12.09 24.94 3.20
C SER A 181 -13.43 24.24 2.95
N GLN A 182 -13.43 23.09 2.24
CA GLN A 182 -14.60 22.26 2.05
C GLN A 182 -15.08 21.65 3.36
N ALA A 183 -14.15 21.20 4.24
CA ALA A 183 -14.49 20.74 5.59
C ALA A 183 -15.16 21.83 6.41
N GLU A 184 -14.60 23.05 6.45
CA GLU A 184 -15.17 24.21 7.16
C GLU A 184 -16.56 24.57 6.64
N HIS A 185 -16.78 24.50 5.33
CA HIS A 185 -18.11 24.73 4.73
C HIS A 185 -19.13 23.68 5.20
N ILE A 186 -18.79 22.40 5.15
CA ILE A 186 -19.66 21.31 5.63
C ILE A 186 -19.94 21.50 7.13
N GLU A 187 -18.95 21.77 7.95
CA GLU A 187 -19.12 22.01 9.39
C GLU A 187 -20.10 23.16 9.68
N SER A 188 -20.00 24.26 8.92
CA SER A 188 -20.95 25.37 9.01
C SER A 188 -22.36 24.97 8.63
N MET A 189 -22.49 24.12 7.58
CA MET A 189 -23.78 23.66 7.07
C MET A 189 -24.48 22.69 8.03
N ILE A 190 -23.73 21.78 8.67
CA ILE A 190 -24.28 20.76 9.58
C ILE A 190 -24.29 21.19 11.05
N GLY A 191 -23.64 22.32 11.39
CA GLY A 191 -23.62 22.89 12.74
C GLY A 191 -22.71 22.15 13.74
N ARG A 192 -21.76 21.34 13.29
CA ARG A 192 -20.78 20.63 14.12
C ARG A 192 -19.45 20.44 13.42
N LYS A 193 -18.40 20.15 14.19
CA LYS A 193 -17.09 19.81 13.64
C LYS A 193 -17.06 18.38 13.06
N LEU A 194 -16.28 18.23 11.99
CA LEU A 194 -15.90 16.91 11.47
C LEU A 194 -14.76 16.35 12.34
N ALA A 195 -14.83 15.06 12.64
CA ALA A 195 -13.78 14.40 13.42
C ALA A 195 -12.52 14.17 12.57
N VAL A 196 -12.68 13.95 11.26
CA VAL A 196 -11.60 13.61 10.36
C VAL A 196 -11.56 14.53 9.13
N VAL A 197 -10.39 15.11 8.87
CA VAL A 197 -9.99 15.67 7.57
C VAL A 197 -8.75 14.93 7.12
N SER A 198 -8.93 13.94 6.24
CA SER A 198 -7.88 13.01 5.84
C SER A 198 -7.12 13.52 4.61
N GLY A 199 -5.88 13.95 4.81
CA GLY A 199 -5.05 14.64 3.81
C GLY A 199 -4.31 13.73 2.83
N GLY A 200 -4.75 12.49 2.64
CA GLY A 200 -4.12 11.60 1.65
C GLY A 200 -3.30 10.47 2.25
N SER A 201 -2.25 10.10 1.55
CA SER A 201 -1.42 8.92 1.79
C SER A 201 0.03 9.28 2.18
N THR A 202 0.95 8.35 2.01
CA THR A 202 2.41 8.53 2.17
C THR A 202 2.93 9.72 1.37
N THR A 203 2.39 9.99 0.18
CA THR A 203 2.78 11.11 -0.69
C THR A 203 2.59 12.49 -0.05
N SER A 204 1.79 12.60 1.03
CA SER A 204 1.59 13.86 1.76
C SER A 204 2.61 14.10 2.90
N ILE A 205 3.52 13.15 3.16
CA ILE A 205 4.54 13.27 4.21
C ILE A 205 5.48 14.44 4.00
N PRO A 206 5.94 14.78 2.77
CA PRO A 206 6.78 15.97 2.54
C PRO A 206 6.22 17.24 3.16
N LEU A 207 4.90 17.44 3.12
CA LEU A 207 4.26 18.62 3.71
C LEU A 207 4.39 18.69 5.25
N LEU A 208 4.51 17.52 5.92
CA LEU A 208 4.81 17.48 7.36
C LEU A 208 6.27 17.84 7.65
N LEU A 209 7.19 17.34 6.82
CA LEU A 209 8.63 17.59 6.96
C LEU A 209 8.95 19.05 6.72
N ASP A 210 8.33 19.66 5.72
CA ASP A 210 8.53 21.06 5.33
C ASP A 210 7.72 22.06 6.19
N GLY A 211 6.81 21.55 7.03
CA GLY A 211 5.92 22.40 7.86
C GLY A 211 4.87 23.16 7.06
N THR A 212 4.53 22.68 5.85
CA THR A 212 3.54 23.30 4.94
C THR A 212 2.18 22.60 4.95
N MET A 213 2.04 21.53 5.73
CA MET A 213 0.75 20.83 5.91
C MET A 213 -0.32 21.79 6.43
N PRO A 214 -1.49 21.94 5.77
CA PRO A 214 -2.58 22.76 6.28
C PRO A 214 -3.07 22.29 7.65
N LYS A 215 -3.24 23.22 8.59
CA LYS A 215 -3.61 22.92 9.99
C LYS A 215 -4.98 22.21 10.15
N GLY A 216 -5.84 22.26 9.14
CA GLY A 216 -7.11 21.55 9.15
C GLY A 216 -6.98 20.05 8.91
N VAL A 217 -5.90 19.58 8.31
CA VAL A 217 -5.64 18.15 8.11
C VAL A 217 -5.24 17.52 9.45
N ASN A 218 -5.94 16.43 9.85
CA ASN A 218 -5.71 15.74 11.12
C ASN A 218 -5.54 14.23 11.02
N GLN A 219 -5.54 13.67 9.79
CA GLN A 219 -5.28 12.25 9.54
C GLN A 219 -4.54 12.05 8.22
N LEU A 220 -3.57 11.12 8.21
CA LEU A 220 -2.98 10.53 7.00
C LEU A 220 -3.15 9.01 7.00
N ARG A 221 -3.25 8.42 5.80
CA ARG A 221 -3.34 6.97 5.59
C ARG A 221 -2.03 6.47 5.01
N VAL A 222 -1.12 6.05 5.90
CA VAL A 222 0.28 5.73 5.57
C VAL A 222 0.48 4.22 5.47
N GLY A 223 1.10 3.76 4.42
CA GLY A 223 1.40 2.35 4.20
C GLY A 223 2.82 2.11 3.70
N THR A 224 3.14 2.63 2.53
CA THR A 224 4.41 2.34 1.84
C THR A 224 5.60 2.70 2.71
N GLU A 225 5.62 3.88 3.30
CA GLU A 225 6.72 4.37 4.14
C GLU A 225 6.96 3.54 5.42
N VAL A 226 5.93 2.86 5.92
CA VAL A 226 6.09 1.93 7.05
C VAL A 226 6.68 0.60 6.60
N LEU A 227 6.43 0.21 5.34
CA LEU A 227 6.84 -1.08 4.80
C LEU A 227 8.20 -1.00 4.09
N MET A 228 8.50 0.11 3.40
CA MET A 228 9.68 0.28 2.55
C MET A 228 9.92 1.76 2.20
N LEU A 229 11.03 2.06 1.52
CA LEU A 229 11.46 3.43 1.19
C LEU A 229 11.19 3.83 -0.28
N ASP A 230 10.20 3.23 -0.96
CA ASP A 230 9.95 3.53 -2.38
C ASP A 230 9.51 4.97 -2.58
N GLU A 231 8.62 5.47 -1.73
CA GLU A 231 8.12 6.86 -1.80
C GLU A 231 9.23 7.89 -1.57
N GLU A 232 10.20 7.59 -0.69
CA GLU A 232 11.36 8.47 -0.48
C GLU A 232 12.19 8.63 -1.76
N LYS A 233 12.39 7.52 -2.50
CA LYS A 233 13.15 7.54 -3.77
C LYS A 233 12.40 8.31 -4.85
N ASP A 234 11.10 8.05 -4.99
CA ASP A 234 10.27 8.59 -6.07
C ASP A 234 9.94 10.07 -5.85
N HIS A 235 9.72 10.48 -4.60
CA HIS A 235 9.34 11.85 -4.22
C HIS A 235 10.46 12.67 -3.58
N HIS A 236 11.69 12.13 -3.55
CA HIS A 236 12.90 12.85 -3.10
C HIS A 236 12.81 13.44 -1.69
N PHE A 237 12.23 12.74 -0.75
CA PHE A 237 12.24 13.09 0.67
C PHE A 237 12.92 11.99 1.48
N GLU A 238 13.18 12.24 2.76
CA GLU A 238 13.73 11.27 3.69
C GLU A 238 13.06 11.42 5.05
N VAL A 239 12.63 10.30 5.63
CA VAL A 239 12.16 10.23 7.02
C VAL A 239 13.25 9.60 7.87
N PRO A 240 13.97 10.36 8.70
CA PRO A 240 15.08 9.83 9.47
C PRO A 240 14.67 8.68 10.39
N GLY A 241 15.41 7.58 10.33
CA GLY A 241 15.23 6.44 11.20
C GLY A 241 14.30 5.34 10.70
N ILE A 242 13.78 5.45 9.49
CA ILE A 242 13.01 4.38 8.83
C ILE A 242 13.95 3.29 8.31
N TYR A 243 13.58 2.03 8.51
CA TYR A 243 14.26 0.87 7.93
C TYR A 243 13.66 0.53 6.56
N GLY A 244 14.48 0.53 5.50
CA GLY A 244 14.06 0.16 4.14
C GLY A 244 14.13 -1.34 3.83
N ASP A 245 14.65 -2.14 4.75
CA ASP A 245 14.90 -3.56 4.62
C ASP A 245 14.01 -4.42 5.55
N ALA A 246 12.79 -3.95 5.79
CA ALA A 246 11.80 -4.69 6.60
C ALA A 246 11.30 -5.97 5.90
N PHE A 247 11.51 -6.11 4.60
CA PHE A 247 11.18 -7.28 3.80
C PHE A 247 12.37 -7.70 2.95
N THR A 248 12.64 -9.01 2.93
CA THR A 248 13.67 -9.62 2.08
C THR A 248 13.08 -10.83 1.36
N LEU A 249 13.20 -10.86 0.02
CA LEU A 249 12.87 -12.05 -0.76
C LEU A 249 14.12 -12.91 -0.88
N GLU A 250 13.99 -14.19 -0.56
CA GLU A 250 15.05 -15.18 -0.70
C GLU A 250 14.63 -16.26 -1.69
N ALA A 251 15.48 -16.53 -2.68
CA ALA A 251 15.23 -17.53 -3.69
C ALA A 251 16.47 -18.37 -3.98
N GLN A 252 16.27 -19.66 -4.27
CA GLN A 252 17.35 -20.58 -4.49
C GLN A 252 17.82 -20.56 -5.94
N LEU A 253 19.15 -20.56 -6.15
CA LEU A 253 19.78 -20.72 -7.45
C LEU A 253 19.63 -22.16 -7.92
N ILE A 254 18.93 -22.36 -9.05
CA ILE A 254 18.61 -23.68 -9.59
C ILE A 254 19.37 -24.04 -10.88
N GLU A 255 19.90 -23.04 -11.57
CA GLU A 255 20.82 -23.24 -12.70
C GLU A 255 21.92 -22.18 -12.69
N LYS A 256 23.12 -22.58 -13.08
CA LYS A 256 24.27 -21.69 -13.32
C LYS A 256 25.00 -22.15 -14.57
N ARG A 257 25.01 -21.32 -15.63
CA ARG A 257 25.59 -21.68 -16.95
C ARG A 257 26.16 -20.47 -17.67
N ARG A 258 27.25 -20.68 -18.43
CA ARG A 258 27.74 -19.68 -19.36
C ARG A 258 26.91 -19.71 -20.65
N LYS A 259 26.15 -18.64 -20.89
CA LYS A 259 25.21 -18.51 -22.02
C LYS A 259 25.43 -17.17 -22.73
N ALA A 260 24.96 -17.03 -23.98
CA ALA A 260 24.83 -15.77 -24.67
C ALA A 260 23.80 -14.88 -23.93
N THR A 261 24.00 -13.57 -23.97
CA THR A 261 23.08 -12.58 -23.40
C THR A 261 22.05 -12.10 -24.41
N PHE A 262 22.31 -12.30 -25.71
CA PHE A 262 21.36 -12.03 -26.78
C PHE A 262 20.71 -13.34 -27.25
N PRO A 263 19.39 -13.42 -27.41
CA PRO A 263 18.67 -14.60 -27.91
C PRO A 263 19.13 -14.96 -29.32
N ILE A 264 19.15 -16.28 -29.61
CA ILE A 264 19.55 -16.83 -30.90
C ILE A 264 18.30 -17.31 -31.64
N GLY A 265 18.05 -16.72 -32.82
CA GLY A 265 16.89 -17.05 -33.67
C GLY A 265 16.06 -15.82 -34.06
N THR A 266 14.90 -16.05 -34.64
CA THR A 266 13.97 -14.97 -35.02
C THR A 266 13.19 -14.52 -33.78
N LEU A 267 13.34 -13.26 -33.43
CA LEU A 267 12.63 -12.68 -32.26
C LEU A 267 11.14 -12.48 -32.59
N SER A 268 10.32 -12.75 -31.61
CA SER A 268 8.87 -12.52 -31.61
C SER A 268 8.48 -11.77 -30.34
N VAL A 269 7.29 -12.01 -29.79
CA VAL A 269 6.86 -11.52 -28.49
C VAL A 269 7.22 -12.52 -27.40
N ASP A 270 7.38 -12.02 -26.16
CA ASP A 270 7.55 -12.86 -24.97
C ASP A 270 6.24 -13.55 -24.54
N ALA A 271 6.28 -14.34 -23.46
CA ALA A 271 5.11 -15.02 -22.92
C ALA A 271 4.00 -14.06 -22.45
N PHE A 272 4.27 -12.77 -22.31
CA PHE A 272 3.35 -11.74 -21.85
C PHE A 272 2.92 -10.77 -22.97
N GLY A 273 3.28 -11.08 -24.22
CA GLY A 273 2.94 -10.29 -25.40
C GLY A 273 3.82 -9.06 -25.63
N ASN A 274 4.89 -8.88 -24.86
CA ASN A 274 5.80 -7.75 -25.03
C ASN A 274 6.85 -8.04 -26.11
N LYS A 275 7.43 -6.99 -26.67
CA LYS A 275 8.65 -7.06 -27.51
C LYS A 275 9.84 -6.66 -26.64
N PRO A 276 10.53 -7.63 -25.99
CA PRO A 276 11.63 -7.30 -25.10
C PRO A 276 12.81 -6.72 -25.87
N HIS A 277 13.51 -5.78 -25.24
CA HIS A 277 14.77 -5.24 -25.74
C HIS A 277 15.93 -5.97 -25.07
N TYR A 278 16.78 -6.61 -25.87
CA TYR A 278 17.96 -7.32 -25.38
C TYR A 278 19.23 -6.54 -25.69
N VAL A 279 20.14 -6.48 -24.72
CA VAL A 279 21.48 -5.93 -24.91
C VAL A 279 22.48 -7.08 -25.03
N ASP A 280 23.23 -7.14 -26.13
CA ASP A 280 24.29 -8.12 -26.30
C ASP A 280 25.51 -7.72 -25.47
N ARG A 281 25.84 -8.53 -24.47
CA ARG A 281 27.03 -8.42 -23.61
C ARG A 281 27.97 -9.60 -23.79
N GLY A 282 27.82 -10.36 -24.91
CA GLY A 282 28.57 -11.56 -25.17
C GLY A 282 28.09 -12.76 -24.34
N ARG A 283 29.03 -13.64 -23.99
CA ARG A 283 28.76 -14.83 -23.16
C ARG A 283 29.11 -14.55 -21.71
N ARG A 284 28.13 -14.67 -20.82
CA ARG A 284 28.25 -14.43 -19.37
C ARG A 284 27.77 -15.61 -18.56
N ILE A 285 28.20 -15.74 -17.32
CA ILE A 285 27.66 -16.69 -16.37
C ILE A 285 26.28 -16.18 -15.96
N ARG A 286 25.25 -16.95 -16.29
CA ARG A 286 23.86 -16.66 -15.95
C ARG A 286 23.38 -17.64 -14.91
N GLY A 287 22.54 -17.13 -13.98
CA GLY A 287 21.81 -17.91 -12.99
C GLY A 287 20.33 -17.92 -13.30
N LEU A 288 19.64 -18.96 -12.87
CA LEU A 288 18.18 -19.01 -12.74
C LEU A 288 17.82 -19.22 -11.27
N ILE A 289 16.87 -18.46 -10.78
CA ILE A 289 16.24 -18.69 -9.48
C ILE A 289 14.77 -19.12 -9.66
N ALA A 290 14.27 -19.90 -8.70
CA ALA A 290 12.94 -20.50 -8.73
C ALA A 290 11.87 -19.53 -8.22
N VAL A 291 11.81 -18.34 -8.77
CA VAL A 291 10.77 -17.33 -8.57
C VAL A 291 10.61 -16.52 -9.85
N GLY A 292 9.41 -16.17 -10.23
CA GLY A 292 9.17 -15.45 -11.48
C GLY A 292 8.00 -14.48 -11.39
N ARG A 293 7.55 -14.00 -12.54
CA ARG A 293 6.54 -12.94 -12.62
C ARG A 293 5.23 -13.25 -11.88
N GLN A 294 4.84 -14.52 -11.83
CA GLN A 294 3.64 -14.95 -11.11
C GLN A 294 3.72 -14.61 -9.61
N ASP A 295 4.93 -14.64 -9.04
CA ASP A 295 5.17 -14.47 -7.61
C ASP A 295 5.58 -13.06 -7.22
N VAL A 296 6.20 -12.31 -8.13
CA VAL A 296 6.82 -11.01 -7.81
C VAL A 296 6.43 -9.87 -8.75
N GLY A 297 5.62 -10.10 -9.78
CA GLY A 297 5.30 -9.05 -10.76
C GLY A 297 6.50 -8.72 -11.64
N ASP A 298 6.90 -7.45 -11.72
CA ASP A 298 8.07 -7.04 -12.49
C ASP A 298 9.37 -7.44 -11.77
N MET A 299 10.04 -8.45 -12.32
CA MET A 299 11.29 -8.97 -11.76
C MET A 299 12.45 -7.97 -11.81
N THR A 300 12.38 -6.95 -12.68
CA THR A 300 13.44 -5.92 -12.79
C THR A 300 13.44 -4.96 -11.59
N GLN A 301 12.40 -4.98 -10.78
CA GLN A 301 12.28 -4.26 -9.51
C GLN A 301 12.77 -5.07 -8.30
N LEU A 302 13.37 -6.23 -8.52
CA LEU A 302 14.11 -6.97 -7.51
C LEU A 302 15.53 -6.44 -7.44
N HIS A 303 15.97 -6.00 -6.26
CA HIS A 303 17.29 -5.44 -6.02
C HIS A 303 18.15 -6.46 -5.25
N PRO A 304 19.07 -7.19 -5.91
CA PRO A 304 19.96 -8.13 -5.23
C PRO A 304 20.75 -7.44 -4.12
N GLN A 305 20.85 -8.07 -2.95
CA GLN A 305 21.70 -7.56 -1.85
C GLN A 305 23.21 -7.63 -2.21
N ASP A 306 23.60 -8.58 -3.08
CA ASP A 306 24.92 -8.56 -3.73
C ASP A 306 24.84 -7.71 -5.00
N GLU A 307 25.34 -6.49 -4.95
CA GLU A 307 25.30 -5.49 -6.04
C GLU A 307 26.01 -5.95 -7.32
N ARG A 308 26.84 -7.01 -7.26
CA ARG A 308 27.49 -7.61 -8.43
C ARG A 308 26.51 -8.41 -9.30
N ILE A 309 25.40 -8.87 -8.71
CA ILE A 309 24.32 -9.58 -9.41
C ILE A 309 23.43 -8.57 -10.14
N LYS A 310 23.03 -8.90 -11.38
CA LYS A 310 22.08 -8.08 -12.14
C LYS A 310 20.89 -8.94 -12.55
N VAL A 311 19.68 -8.39 -12.38
CA VAL A 311 18.45 -9.03 -12.84
C VAL A 311 18.20 -8.66 -14.30
N TYR A 312 18.01 -9.66 -15.15
CA TYR A 312 17.73 -9.46 -16.58
C TYR A 312 16.23 -9.53 -16.92
N GLY A 313 15.40 -9.96 -16.01
CA GLY A 313 13.99 -10.32 -16.23
C GLY A 313 13.78 -11.83 -16.10
N GLY A 314 12.79 -12.40 -16.75
CA GLY A 314 12.53 -13.82 -16.62
C GLY A 314 11.23 -14.27 -17.30
N SER A 315 10.63 -15.30 -16.76
CA SER A 315 9.36 -15.90 -17.20
C SER A 315 8.35 -15.91 -16.04
N SER A 316 7.25 -16.64 -16.21
CA SER A 316 6.26 -16.84 -15.13
C SER A 316 6.88 -17.39 -13.84
N ASP A 317 7.86 -18.29 -13.95
CA ASP A 317 8.34 -19.11 -12.82
C ASP A 317 9.87 -19.00 -12.58
N HIS A 318 10.58 -18.24 -13.42
CA HIS A 318 12.03 -18.12 -13.36
C HIS A 318 12.47 -16.67 -13.49
N THR A 319 13.40 -16.24 -12.65
CA THR A 319 14.13 -14.99 -12.82
C THR A 319 15.56 -15.31 -13.30
N ILE A 320 16.03 -14.52 -14.24
CA ILE A 320 17.33 -14.67 -14.88
C ILE A 320 18.29 -13.64 -14.30
N LEU A 321 19.41 -14.13 -13.78
CA LEU A 321 20.46 -13.32 -13.17
C LEU A 321 21.73 -13.35 -14.03
N ASP A 322 22.49 -12.25 -14.00
CA ASP A 322 23.89 -12.19 -14.40
C ASP A 322 24.75 -12.37 -13.16
N LEU A 323 25.58 -13.37 -13.16
CA LEU A 323 26.49 -13.74 -12.06
C LEU A 323 27.97 -13.61 -12.47
N GLU A 324 28.30 -13.02 -13.62
CA GLU A 324 29.70 -13.01 -14.15
C GLU A 324 30.70 -12.44 -13.15
N ASP A 325 30.31 -11.38 -12.45
CA ASP A 325 31.22 -10.63 -11.58
C ASP A 325 31.33 -11.27 -10.17
N CYS A 326 30.52 -12.31 -9.86
CA CYS A 326 30.51 -13.05 -8.58
C CYS A 326 30.34 -14.57 -8.77
N ALA A 327 30.67 -15.09 -9.95
CA ALA A 327 30.35 -16.47 -10.31
C ALA A 327 30.98 -17.51 -9.35
N ASP A 328 32.17 -17.26 -8.83
CA ASP A 328 32.86 -18.20 -7.96
C ASP A 328 32.29 -18.25 -6.54
N ASP A 329 31.50 -17.23 -6.16
CA ASP A 329 30.89 -17.14 -4.83
C ASP A 329 29.53 -17.84 -4.72
N TYR A 330 28.97 -18.29 -5.86
CA TYR A 330 27.64 -18.92 -5.89
C TYR A 330 27.68 -20.32 -6.50
N ALA A 331 27.06 -21.27 -5.88
CA ALA A 331 26.80 -22.63 -6.36
C ALA A 331 25.30 -22.90 -6.51
N ILE A 332 24.94 -23.96 -7.27
CA ILE A 332 23.54 -24.42 -7.34
C ILE A 332 23.12 -24.86 -5.93
N GLY A 333 21.97 -24.36 -5.49
CA GLY A 333 21.45 -24.57 -4.14
C GLY A 333 21.63 -23.37 -3.21
N ASP A 334 22.54 -22.43 -3.56
CA ASP A 334 22.72 -21.23 -2.75
C ASP A 334 21.53 -20.29 -2.87
N ILE A 335 21.36 -19.46 -1.84
CA ILE A 335 20.27 -18.50 -1.74
C ILE A 335 20.75 -17.14 -2.20
N VAL A 336 19.95 -16.51 -3.05
CA VAL A 336 20.10 -15.12 -3.43
C VAL A 336 19.00 -14.31 -2.74
N SER A 337 19.41 -13.23 -2.08
CA SER A 337 18.53 -12.34 -1.31
C SER A 337 18.33 -11.02 -2.04
N PHE A 338 17.10 -10.48 -1.95
CA PHE A 338 16.69 -9.26 -2.64
C PHE A 338 15.93 -8.34 -1.68
N THR A 339 16.19 -7.04 -1.75
CA THR A 339 15.17 -6.04 -1.47
C THR A 339 14.28 -5.86 -2.70
N MET A 340 13.15 -5.16 -2.56
CA MET A 340 12.15 -5.14 -3.63
C MET A 340 11.32 -3.87 -3.58
N ASP A 341 10.71 -3.49 -4.69
CA ASP A 341 9.78 -2.39 -4.78
C ASP A 341 8.35 -2.83 -4.40
N TYR A 342 7.43 -1.87 -4.30
CA TYR A 342 6.08 -2.08 -3.77
C TYR A 342 5.27 -3.14 -4.54
N GLU A 343 5.39 -3.19 -5.88
CA GLU A 343 4.73 -4.21 -6.71
C GLU A 343 5.18 -5.62 -6.31
N ASN A 344 6.49 -5.81 -6.13
CA ASN A 344 7.04 -7.11 -5.75
C ASN A 344 6.56 -7.55 -4.36
N LEU A 345 6.49 -6.60 -3.39
CA LEU A 345 5.94 -6.90 -2.07
C LEU A 345 4.48 -7.33 -2.14
N MET A 346 3.64 -6.61 -2.89
CA MET A 346 2.23 -6.98 -3.06
C MET A 346 2.08 -8.39 -3.63
N HIS A 347 2.82 -8.72 -4.67
CA HIS A 347 2.76 -10.03 -5.31
C HIS A 347 3.31 -11.13 -4.40
N SER A 348 4.52 -10.95 -3.85
CA SER A 348 5.16 -11.96 -3.00
C SER A 348 4.40 -12.21 -1.70
N SER A 349 3.81 -11.18 -1.09
CA SER A 349 2.99 -11.36 0.11
C SER A 349 1.68 -12.10 -0.18
N LEU A 350 1.12 -11.96 -1.38
CA LEU A 350 -0.12 -12.61 -1.79
C LEU A 350 0.11 -14.03 -2.34
N SER A 351 1.25 -14.32 -2.99
CA SER A 351 1.52 -15.61 -3.61
C SER A 351 1.50 -16.75 -2.58
N PRO A 352 0.72 -17.83 -2.79
CA PRO A 352 0.74 -19.00 -1.94
C PRO A 352 2.02 -19.84 -2.10
N TYR A 353 2.81 -19.59 -3.16
CA TYR A 353 4.05 -20.31 -3.46
C TYR A 353 5.28 -19.68 -2.81
N VAL A 354 5.19 -18.42 -2.39
CA VAL A 354 6.22 -17.75 -1.59
C VAL A 354 5.92 -17.99 -0.11
N ALA A 355 6.77 -18.73 0.58
CA ALA A 355 6.65 -18.95 2.03
C ALA A 355 6.84 -17.61 2.76
N LYS A 356 6.16 -17.41 3.91
CA LYS A 356 6.31 -16.22 4.75
C LYS A 356 7.01 -16.63 6.03
N GLU A 357 8.18 -16.06 6.28
CA GLU A 357 8.94 -16.24 7.52
C GLU A 357 8.94 -14.92 8.29
N PHE A 358 8.46 -14.94 9.53
CA PHE A 358 8.41 -13.77 10.39
C PHE A 358 9.52 -13.84 11.40
N VAL A 359 10.32 -12.78 11.49
CA VAL A 359 11.45 -12.66 12.42
C VAL A 359 11.27 -11.45 13.33
N ASP A 360 11.67 -11.61 14.58
CA ASP A 360 11.55 -10.62 15.65
C ASP A 360 12.96 -10.10 16.04
N ASP A 361 13.71 -9.56 15.10
CA ASP A 361 15.06 -9.01 15.25
C ASP A 361 15.12 -7.50 14.95
#